data_8cf3054ffdc316730bd92ea280ada380
#
_entry.id   8cf3054ffdc316730bd92ea280ada380
#
_cell.length_a   1.000
_cell.length_b   1.000
_cell.length_c   1.000
_cell.angle_alpha   90.00
_cell.angle_beta   90.00
_cell.angle_gamma   90.00
#
_symmetry.space_group_name_H-M   'P 1'
#
loop_
_entity.id
_entity.type
_entity.pdbx_description
1 polymer ?
#
loop_
_entity_poly.entity_id
_entity_poly.type
_entity_poly.pdbx_seq_one_letter_code
_entity_poly.pdbx_strand_id
1 'polypeptide(L)'
;GIVSDTNIMIEDEKIKALVRSASNVSASRKIDATGKYVLPGAIDPHVHYGVYRPVNEAARTESRSAAVGGVTTMIRMLRLYDRYCDNNIGKQLQASRGNHYVDYSIHASILRPEQVRDIPYLREIGINSLKIYMNLGSDLNRIHMDLAPGAYELKDGVVQMTDELMSSIVNNGSRIHSTILVHAENPVICSEQILKAKQNGVDGLEAWSYCRPPYSEAQSIAKVSDLGRRSSGGGSYLYFVHIGSNAALDAILAERQKGRSNYYVETCPHYLTHTNEFGSLIAKVTPPIRSKSDVQSMWSALRNGIVDTVGTDHVANRLEMKVGKGDIWSALSGFPGIATMLPVLLSKGVNENRISIETVARVTSYNTARIFGMYPKKGTIQPGSDADLTIVDIDLEKIVTPDLLQSYSDYTIYDGWRLRGWPIMTIVRGNPVMEDGEVANAALGHGEFIPRPVAIRD
;
A
#
# COMPACT_ATOMS: atom_id res chain seq x y z
N GLY A 1 3.23 18.32 -14.60
CA GLY A 1 2.91 19.67 -14.08
C GLY A 1 1.41 19.88 -13.99
N ILE A 2 0.99 20.98 -13.40
CA ILE A 2 -0.41 21.39 -13.31
C ILE A 2 -0.84 21.98 -14.66
N VAL A 3 -2.03 21.59 -15.12
CA VAL A 3 -2.69 22.20 -16.28
C VAL A 3 -3.93 22.92 -15.74
N SER A 4 -4.01 24.24 -15.97
CA SER A 4 -5.16 25.07 -15.60
C SER A 4 -6.12 25.25 -16.78
N ASP A 5 -7.35 25.71 -16.48
CA ASP A 5 -8.39 26.05 -17.46
C ASP A 5 -8.65 24.93 -18.50
N THR A 6 -8.78 23.71 -17.98
CA THR A 6 -8.92 22.52 -18.82
C THR A 6 -10.09 21.68 -18.34
N ASN A 7 -10.92 21.25 -19.28
CA ASN A 7 -12.00 20.30 -19.03
C ASN A 7 -11.55 18.90 -19.44
N ILE A 8 -11.92 17.91 -18.64
CA ILE A 8 -11.67 16.50 -18.92
C ILE A 8 -12.94 15.90 -19.49
N MET A 9 -12.86 15.46 -20.73
CA MET A 9 -13.98 14.75 -21.40
C MET A 9 -13.83 13.26 -21.15
N ILE A 10 -14.90 12.63 -20.67
CA ILE A 10 -14.97 11.19 -20.38
C ILE A 10 -16.02 10.56 -21.30
N GLU A 11 -15.66 9.46 -21.93
CA GLU A 11 -16.54 8.63 -22.76
C GLU A 11 -16.11 7.17 -22.63
N ASP A 12 -17.07 6.27 -22.50
CA ASP A 12 -16.85 4.81 -22.42
C ASP A 12 -15.74 4.45 -21.41
N GLU A 13 -15.88 4.93 -20.17
CA GLU A 13 -14.95 4.69 -19.05
C GLU A 13 -13.55 5.31 -19.22
N LYS A 14 -13.28 5.99 -20.33
CA LYS A 14 -11.96 6.52 -20.68
C LYS A 14 -11.93 8.05 -20.70
N ILE A 15 -10.74 8.58 -20.47
CA ILE A 15 -10.45 9.97 -20.79
C ILE A 15 -10.40 10.08 -22.32
N LYS A 16 -11.35 10.82 -22.88
CA LYS A 16 -11.43 11.04 -24.34
C LYS A 16 -10.52 12.17 -24.79
N ALA A 17 -10.57 13.30 -24.06
CA ALA A 17 -9.82 14.49 -24.42
C ALA A 17 -9.63 15.44 -23.25
N LEU A 18 -8.62 16.28 -23.34
CA LEU A 18 -8.41 17.47 -22.51
C LEU A 18 -8.66 18.70 -23.38
N VAL A 19 -9.65 19.52 -23.03
CA VAL A 19 -10.08 20.67 -23.87
C VAL A 19 -10.19 21.93 -23.02
N ARG A 20 -9.80 23.08 -23.61
CA ARG A 20 -9.91 24.38 -22.92
C ARG A 20 -11.34 24.89 -22.81
N SER A 21 -12.18 24.59 -23.77
CA SER A 21 -13.59 24.99 -23.78
C SER A 21 -14.46 23.79 -24.06
N ALA A 22 -15.51 23.63 -23.25
CA ALA A 22 -16.53 22.61 -23.40
C ALA A 22 -17.92 23.22 -23.68
N SER A 23 -17.98 24.49 -24.13
CA SER A 23 -19.26 25.22 -24.33
C SER A 23 -20.21 24.51 -25.30
N ASN A 24 -19.68 23.81 -26.29
CA ASN A 24 -20.45 23.09 -27.32
C ASN A 24 -20.51 21.57 -27.08
N VAL A 25 -20.09 21.09 -25.90
CA VAL A 25 -20.08 19.67 -25.58
C VAL A 25 -21.38 19.30 -24.89
N SER A 26 -22.14 18.39 -25.50
CA SER A 26 -23.25 17.70 -24.82
C SER A 26 -22.69 16.59 -23.95
N ALA A 27 -23.10 16.54 -22.69
CA ALA A 27 -22.73 15.49 -21.75
C ALA A 27 -23.95 15.13 -20.88
N SER A 28 -24.09 13.85 -20.54
CA SER A 28 -25.14 13.35 -19.64
C SER A 28 -24.96 13.87 -18.20
N ARG A 29 -23.72 14.10 -17.80
CA ARG A 29 -23.37 14.69 -16.51
C ARG A 29 -22.23 15.69 -16.69
N LYS A 30 -22.33 16.82 -16.00
CA LYS A 30 -21.23 17.80 -15.87
C LYS A 30 -20.89 17.95 -14.39
N ILE A 31 -19.61 17.90 -14.07
CA ILE A 31 -19.07 18.06 -12.71
C ILE A 31 -18.28 19.37 -12.71
N ASP A 32 -18.65 20.28 -11.81
CA ASP A 32 -17.90 21.53 -11.63
C ASP A 32 -16.78 21.31 -10.62
N ALA A 33 -15.54 21.38 -11.10
CA ALA A 33 -14.33 21.28 -10.28
C ALA A 33 -13.60 22.64 -10.15
N THR A 34 -14.30 23.74 -10.36
CA THR A 34 -13.73 25.10 -10.24
C THR A 34 -13.15 25.32 -8.85
N GLY A 35 -11.90 25.78 -8.77
CA GLY A 35 -11.18 25.98 -7.51
C GLY A 35 -10.74 24.70 -6.80
N LYS A 36 -10.85 23.54 -7.45
CA LYS A 36 -10.42 22.26 -6.91
C LYS A 36 -9.27 21.68 -7.74
N TYR A 37 -8.55 20.72 -7.15
CA TYR A 37 -7.57 19.93 -7.90
C TYR A 37 -8.21 18.63 -8.39
N VAL A 38 -7.99 18.30 -9.64
CA VAL A 38 -8.31 17.00 -10.21
C VAL A 38 -7.01 16.22 -10.37
N LEU A 39 -6.86 15.18 -9.58
CA LEU A 39 -5.70 14.29 -9.58
C LEU A 39 -6.03 12.99 -10.34
N PRO A 40 -5.03 12.32 -10.94
CA PRO A 40 -5.22 10.92 -11.32
C PRO A 40 -5.60 10.13 -10.07
N GLY A 41 -6.54 9.21 -10.19
CA GLY A 41 -7.00 8.40 -9.06
C GLY A 41 -5.83 7.75 -8.32
N ALA A 42 -5.84 7.83 -7.00
CA ALA A 42 -4.77 7.25 -6.21
C ALA A 42 -4.77 5.72 -6.29
N ILE A 43 -3.59 5.12 -6.31
CA ILE A 43 -3.35 3.68 -6.33
C ILE A 43 -2.60 3.33 -5.05
N ASP A 44 -3.25 2.61 -4.14
CA ASP A 44 -2.58 2.13 -2.93
C ASP A 44 -1.91 0.78 -3.21
N PRO A 45 -0.55 0.73 -3.24
CA PRO A 45 0.17 -0.50 -3.55
C PRO A 45 0.26 -1.48 -2.38
N HIS A 46 -0.26 -1.13 -1.19
CA HIS A 46 0.02 -1.91 0.00
C HIS A 46 -1.17 -1.98 0.96
N VAL A 47 -2.02 -2.97 0.75
CA VAL A 47 -3.19 -3.18 1.60
C VAL A 47 -3.35 -4.65 2.00
N HIS A 48 -3.80 -4.87 3.24
CA HIS A 48 -4.09 -6.17 3.83
C HIS A 48 -5.57 -6.25 4.23
N TYR A 49 -6.37 -6.94 3.43
CA TYR A 49 -7.75 -7.28 3.76
C TYR A 49 -8.03 -8.74 3.39
N GLY A 50 -8.99 -9.37 4.06
CA GLY A 50 -9.23 -10.79 3.92
C GLY A 50 -8.50 -11.65 4.95
N VAL A 51 -7.84 -11.02 5.94
CA VAL A 51 -7.12 -11.70 7.04
C VAL A 51 -8.02 -11.94 8.25
N TYR A 52 -8.74 -10.90 8.67
CA TYR A 52 -9.61 -10.93 9.87
C TYR A 52 -11.09 -11.11 9.54
N ARG A 53 -11.43 -11.04 8.26
CA ARG A 53 -12.75 -11.32 7.70
C ARG A 53 -12.60 -11.96 6.32
N PRO A 54 -13.58 -12.78 5.86
CA PRO A 54 -13.56 -13.33 4.50
C PRO A 54 -13.47 -12.24 3.45
N VAL A 55 -12.77 -12.52 2.35
CA VAL A 55 -12.44 -11.52 1.32
C VAL A 55 -13.65 -10.81 0.73
N ASN A 56 -14.79 -11.49 0.56
CA ASN A 56 -16.03 -10.90 0.02
C ASN A 56 -16.59 -9.79 0.94
N GLU A 57 -16.45 -9.92 2.26
CA GLU A 57 -16.87 -8.91 3.21
C GLU A 57 -15.81 -7.81 3.37
N ALA A 58 -14.55 -8.21 3.55
CA ALA A 58 -13.43 -7.28 3.69
C ALA A 58 -13.25 -6.41 2.46
N ALA A 59 -13.42 -6.95 1.25
CA ALA A 59 -13.39 -6.20 0.01
C ALA A 59 -14.42 -5.07 0.00
N ARG A 60 -15.63 -5.35 0.47
CA ARG A 60 -16.72 -4.37 0.51
C ARG A 60 -16.43 -3.21 1.44
N THR A 61 -15.98 -3.49 2.67
CA THR A 61 -15.70 -2.45 3.66
C THR A 61 -14.44 -1.67 3.31
N GLU A 62 -13.36 -2.33 2.89
CA GLU A 62 -12.09 -1.64 2.68
C GLU A 62 -12.01 -0.93 1.32
N SER A 63 -12.71 -1.42 0.29
CA SER A 63 -12.84 -0.63 -0.95
C SER A 63 -13.78 0.57 -0.80
N ARG A 64 -14.73 0.52 0.14
CA ARG A 64 -15.54 1.67 0.54
C ARG A 64 -14.67 2.73 1.21
N SER A 65 -13.84 2.31 2.17
CA SER A 65 -12.86 3.17 2.84
C SER A 65 -11.85 3.77 1.85
N ALA A 66 -11.41 2.99 0.86
CA ALA A 66 -10.57 3.45 -0.23
C ALA A 66 -11.22 4.59 -1.04
N ALA A 67 -12.49 4.41 -1.43
CA ALA A 67 -13.25 5.43 -2.15
C ALA A 67 -13.35 6.73 -1.35
N VAL A 68 -13.61 6.67 -0.04
CA VAL A 68 -13.62 7.85 0.85
C VAL A 68 -12.27 8.57 0.82
N GLY A 69 -11.16 7.83 0.79
CA GLY A 69 -9.80 8.36 0.75
C GLY A 69 -9.32 8.83 -0.62
N GLY A 70 -10.14 8.75 -1.67
CA GLY A 70 -9.71 9.12 -3.04
C GLY A 70 -8.89 8.06 -3.76
N VAL A 71 -8.84 6.84 -3.23
CA VAL A 71 -8.15 5.71 -3.84
C VAL A 71 -9.07 5.02 -4.84
N THR A 72 -8.63 4.89 -6.08
CA THR A 72 -9.40 4.26 -7.17
C THR A 72 -8.94 2.83 -7.47
N THR A 73 -7.78 2.44 -6.96
CA THR A 73 -7.23 1.10 -7.15
C THR A 73 -6.44 0.66 -5.90
N MET A 74 -6.70 -0.55 -5.42
CA MET A 74 -5.98 -1.17 -4.31
C MET A 74 -5.16 -2.37 -4.81
N ILE A 75 -3.94 -2.57 -4.31
CA ILE A 75 -3.19 -3.80 -4.58
C ILE A 75 -3.02 -4.58 -3.28
N ARG A 76 -3.73 -5.69 -3.18
CA ARG A 76 -3.79 -6.54 -1.98
C ARG A 76 -2.56 -7.43 -1.86
N MET A 77 -1.96 -7.50 -0.67
CA MET A 77 -0.96 -8.51 -0.30
C MET A 77 -1.66 -9.82 0.03
N LEU A 78 -1.74 -10.75 -0.89
CA LEU A 78 -2.39 -12.04 -0.67
C LEU A 78 -1.41 -13.06 -0.08
N ARG A 79 -1.76 -13.65 1.05
CA ARG A 79 -0.98 -14.65 1.81
C ARG A 79 -1.71 -15.98 1.85
N LEU A 80 -1.45 -16.85 0.90
CA LEU A 80 -1.99 -18.21 0.89
C LEU A 80 -1.01 -19.18 1.55
N TYR A 81 -1.55 -20.13 2.32
CA TYR A 81 -0.76 -21.23 2.88
C TYR A 81 -0.43 -22.26 1.81
N ASP A 82 -1.40 -22.57 0.96
CA ASP A 82 -1.30 -23.55 -0.11
C ASP A 82 -0.76 -22.94 -1.39
N ARG A 83 -0.56 -23.76 -2.42
CA ARG A 83 -0.14 -23.30 -3.74
C ARG A 83 -1.20 -22.40 -4.39
N TYR A 84 -0.76 -21.48 -5.21
CA TYR A 84 -1.64 -20.55 -5.94
C TYR A 84 -2.38 -21.22 -7.08
N CYS A 85 -1.71 -22.14 -7.81
CA CYS A 85 -2.25 -22.77 -9.02
C CYS A 85 -3.37 -23.80 -8.77
N ASP A 86 -3.50 -24.35 -7.55
CA ASP A 86 -4.49 -25.39 -7.23
C ASP A 86 -5.91 -24.80 -7.03
N ASN A 87 -6.31 -23.89 -7.94
CA ASN A 87 -7.56 -23.10 -7.89
C ASN A 87 -7.73 -22.23 -6.62
N ASN A 88 -6.70 -22.07 -5.81
CA ASN A 88 -6.82 -21.26 -4.59
C ASN A 88 -6.90 -19.77 -4.91
N ILE A 89 -6.11 -19.28 -5.88
CA ILE A 89 -6.24 -17.90 -6.36
C ILE A 89 -7.57 -17.68 -7.07
N GLY A 90 -8.06 -18.64 -7.84
CA GLY A 90 -9.35 -18.57 -8.51
C GLY A 90 -10.50 -18.39 -7.52
N LYS A 91 -10.51 -19.11 -6.40
CA LYS A 91 -11.51 -18.96 -5.32
C LYS A 91 -11.46 -17.56 -4.71
N GLN A 92 -10.27 -17.02 -4.47
CA GLN A 92 -10.10 -15.66 -3.93
C GLN A 92 -10.62 -14.60 -4.92
N LEU A 93 -10.30 -14.71 -6.21
CA LEU A 93 -10.78 -13.80 -7.24
C LEU A 93 -12.30 -13.90 -7.43
N GLN A 94 -12.86 -15.11 -7.41
CA GLN A 94 -14.31 -15.33 -7.50
C GLN A 94 -15.04 -14.69 -6.31
N ALA A 95 -14.54 -14.88 -5.09
CA ALA A 95 -15.12 -14.27 -3.89
C ALA A 95 -14.96 -12.75 -3.83
N SER A 96 -13.94 -12.20 -4.49
CA SER A 96 -13.73 -10.76 -4.63
C SER A 96 -14.69 -10.11 -5.64
N ARG A 97 -15.07 -10.85 -6.70
CA ARG A 97 -15.90 -10.31 -7.79
C ARG A 97 -17.23 -9.77 -7.27
N GLY A 98 -17.61 -8.57 -7.70
CA GLY A 98 -18.87 -7.91 -7.31
C GLY A 98 -18.88 -7.36 -5.87
N ASN A 99 -17.76 -7.38 -5.17
CA ASN A 99 -17.66 -6.91 -3.79
C ASN A 99 -16.73 -5.69 -3.60
N HIS A 100 -16.31 -5.04 -4.66
CA HIS A 100 -15.45 -3.85 -4.60
C HIS A 100 -16.16 -2.61 -5.16
N TYR A 101 -15.92 -1.45 -4.53
CA TYR A 101 -16.31 -0.14 -5.07
C TYR A 101 -15.23 0.42 -6.00
N VAL A 102 -13.97 0.12 -5.74
CA VAL A 102 -12.81 0.57 -6.52
C VAL A 102 -12.09 -0.63 -7.13
N ASP A 103 -11.27 -0.40 -8.15
CA ASP A 103 -10.52 -1.47 -8.80
C ASP A 103 -9.50 -2.10 -7.87
N TYR A 104 -9.12 -3.34 -8.14
CA TYR A 104 -8.17 -4.05 -7.31
C TYR A 104 -7.22 -4.93 -8.12
N SER A 105 -6.06 -5.20 -7.54
CA SER A 105 -5.09 -6.17 -8.02
C SER A 105 -4.47 -6.93 -6.85
N ILE A 106 -3.48 -7.79 -7.12
CA ILE A 106 -2.90 -8.68 -6.10
C ILE A 106 -1.37 -8.69 -6.23
N HIS A 107 -0.69 -8.65 -5.08
CA HIS A 107 0.68 -9.11 -4.90
C HIS A 107 0.65 -10.51 -4.31
N ALA A 108 1.37 -11.47 -4.88
CA ALA A 108 1.45 -12.82 -4.36
C ALA A 108 2.58 -12.94 -3.33
N SER A 109 2.23 -13.30 -2.10
CA SER A 109 3.22 -13.56 -1.06
C SER A 109 3.78 -14.97 -1.19
N ILE A 110 5.06 -15.10 -1.49
CA ILE A 110 5.73 -16.39 -1.60
C ILE A 110 6.33 -16.73 -0.23
N LEU A 111 5.71 -17.68 0.46
CA LEU A 111 5.97 -18.03 1.85
C LEU A 111 6.64 -19.40 2.00
N ARG A 112 6.60 -20.22 0.93
CA ARG A 112 7.03 -21.63 0.96
C ARG A 112 7.71 -22.01 -0.37
N PRO A 113 8.64 -22.99 -0.35
CA PRO A 113 9.36 -23.43 -1.55
C PRO A 113 8.43 -23.92 -2.68
N GLU A 114 7.32 -24.57 -2.33
CA GLU A 114 6.36 -25.10 -3.30
C GLU A 114 5.70 -24.01 -4.14
N GLN A 115 5.48 -22.83 -3.56
CA GLN A 115 4.85 -21.69 -4.22
C GLN A 115 5.77 -21.02 -5.26
N VAL A 116 7.07 -21.24 -5.19
CA VAL A 116 8.02 -20.72 -6.20
C VAL A 116 7.69 -21.28 -7.60
N ARG A 117 7.18 -22.50 -7.67
CA ARG A 117 6.77 -23.14 -8.94
C ARG A 117 5.53 -22.48 -9.56
N ASP A 118 4.78 -21.71 -8.78
CA ASP A 118 3.57 -21.04 -9.25
C ASP A 118 3.86 -19.66 -9.88
N ILE A 119 5.10 -19.15 -9.76
CA ILE A 119 5.47 -17.82 -10.26
C ILE A 119 5.14 -17.62 -11.75
N PRO A 120 5.44 -18.58 -12.67
CA PRO A 120 5.04 -18.45 -14.08
C PRO A 120 3.52 -18.35 -14.25
N TYR A 121 2.75 -19.19 -13.55
CA TYR A 121 1.29 -19.18 -13.60
C TYR A 121 0.72 -17.85 -13.08
N LEU A 122 1.24 -17.32 -11.98
CA LEU A 122 0.82 -16.01 -11.45
C LEU A 122 0.98 -14.90 -12.49
N ARG A 123 2.09 -14.90 -13.21
CA ARG A 123 2.32 -13.97 -14.32
C ARG A 123 1.28 -14.11 -15.44
N GLU A 124 0.95 -15.34 -15.84
CA GLU A 124 -0.04 -15.61 -16.90
C GLU A 124 -1.41 -15.02 -16.57
N ILE A 125 -1.82 -15.07 -15.31
CA ILE A 125 -3.09 -14.48 -14.85
C ILE A 125 -2.99 -12.98 -14.49
N GLY A 126 -1.85 -12.33 -14.80
CA GLY A 126 -1.66 -10.90 -14.59
C GLY A 126 -1.24 -10.50 -13.17
N ILE A 127 -0.73 -11.42 -12.37
CA ILE A 127 -0.13 -11.14 -11.05
C ILE A 127 1.38 -11.12 -11.22
N ASN A 128 1.94 -9.96 -11.54
CA ASN A 128 3.36 -9.78 -11.86
C ASN A 128 4.15 -9.08 -10.74
N SER A 129 3.86 -9.42 -9.50
CA SER A 129 4.60 -8.92 -8.34
C SER A 129 4.53 -9.90 -7.18
N LEU A 130 5.68 -10.10 -6.54
CA LEU A 130 5.90 -11.11 -5.51
C LEU A 130 6.29 -10.43 -4.21
N LYS A 131 5.74 -10.89 -3.07
CA LYS A 131 6.09 -10.36 -1.74
C LYS A 131 6.95 -11.36 -0.98
N ILE A 132 8.05 -10.87 -0.41
CA ILE A 132 8.93 -11.55 0.55
C ILE A 132 8.76 -10.91 1.91
N TYR A 133 8.63 -11.73 2.94
CA TYR A 133 8.67 -11.31 4.34
C TYR A 133 9.91 -11.91 5.00
N MET A 134 10.87 -11.08 5.38
CA MET A 134 12.08 -11.55 6.05
C MET A 134 11.88 -11.74 7.54
N ASN A 135 10.99 -10.97 8.17
CA ASN A 135 10.64 -11.08 9.58
C ASN A 135 9.24 -10.55 9.85
N LEU A 136 8.37 -11.34 10.44
CA LEU A 136 7.00 -10.98 10.73
C LEU A 136 6.61 -11.28 12.18
N GLY A 137 5.72 -10.42 12.71
CA GLY A 137 5.05 -10.63 13.98
C GLY A 137 5.90 -10.39 15.23
N SER A 138 5.25 -10.49 16.37
CA SER A 138 5.88 -10.52 17.70
C SER A 138 6.43 -11.89 18.08
N ASP A 139 5.82 -12.95 17.50
CA ASP A 139 6.31 -14.31 17.57
C ASP A 139 6.96 -14.63 16.24
N LEU A 140 8.25 -14.82 16.26
CA LEU A 140 9.07 -15.03 15.11
C LEU A 140 8.48 -16.05 14.14
N ASN A 141 8.39 -15.62 12.88
CA ASN A 141 7.92 -16.41 11.76
C ASN A 141 6.42 -16.75 11.76
N ARG A 142 5.61 -16.28 12.71
CA ARG A 142 4.16 -16.43 12.64
C ARG A 142 3.52 -15.25 11.90
N ILE A 143 2.61 -15.58 11.00
CA ILE A 143 1.82 -14.61 10.23
C ILE A 143 0.37 -15.12 10.13
N HIS A 144 -0.57 -14.20 10.27
CA HIS A 144 -1.96 -14.50 9.92
C HIS A 144 -2.10 -14.62 8.42
N MET A 145 -2.63 -15.75 7.97
CA MET A 145 -2.90 -16.01 6.56
C MET A 145 -4.22 -15.38 6.14
N ASP A 146 -4.38 -15.13 4.86
CA ASP A 146 -5.67 -14.76 4.33
C ASP A 146 -6.66 -15.91 4.48
N LEU A 147 -7.89 -15.57 4.91
CA LEU A 147 -8.94 -16.55 5.11
C LEU A 147 -9.40 -17.15 3.78
N ALA A 148 -9.74 -18.42 3.79
CA ALA A 148 -10.49 -19.01 2.70
C ALA A 148 -11.85 -18.30 2.58
N PRO A 149 -12.40 -18.16 1.36
CA PRO A 149 -13.74 -17.58 1.19
C PRO A 149 -14.77 -18.24 2.10
N GLY A 150 -15.50 -17.44 2.87
CA GLY A 150 -16.51 -17.88 3.84
C GLY A 150 -15.96 -18.41 5.17
N ALA A 151 -14.65 -18.45 5.39
CA ALA A 151 -14.05 -18.81 6.66
C ALA A 151 -13.90 -17.58 7.58
N TYR A 152 -14.05 -17.80 8.90
CA TYR A 152 -13.91 -16.75 9.93
C TYR A 152 -12.87 -17.11 11.00
N GLU A 153 -12.42 -18.36 11.02
CA GLU A 153 -11.40 -18.80 11.97
C GLU A 153 -10.02 -18.33 11.49
N LEU A 154 -9.33 -17.57 12.32
CA LEU A 154 -7.99 -17.08 12.03
C LEU A 154 -7.02 -18.24 11.83
N LYS A 155 -6.27 -18.19 10.77
CA LYS A 155 -5.30 -19.20 10.41
C LYS A 155 -3.89 -18.62 10.47
N ASP A 156 -3.07 -19.18 11.36
CA ASP A 156 -1.66 -18.84 11.44
C ASP A 156 -0.83 -19.72 10.50
N GLY A 157 0.15 -19.09 9.87
CA GLY A 157 1.20 -19.76 9.14
C GLY A 157 2.56 -19.54 9.79
N VAL A 158 3.43 -20.53 9.69
CA VAL A 158 4.85 -20.37 10.02
C VAL A 158 5.61 -20.16 8.73
N VAL A 159 6.34 -19.04 8.65
CA VAL A 159 7.16 -18.68 7.50
C VAL A 159 8.62 -18.73 7.87
N GLN A 160 9.38 -19.59 7.23
CA GLN A 160 10.84 -19.63 7.33
C GLN A 160 11.45 -19.12 6.02
N MET A 161 11.74 -17.82 5.97
CA MET A 161 12.40 -17.22 4.82
C MET A 161 13.90 -17.50 4.87
N THR A 162 14.28 -18.69 4.40
CA THR A 162 15.69 -19.08 4.27
C THR A 162 16.36 -18.33 3.12
N ASP A 163 17.69 -18.28 3.12
CA ASP A 163 18.47 -17.69 2.03
C ASP A 163 18.23 -18.41 0.71
N GLU A 164 18.03 -19.72 0.75
CA GLU A 164 17.72 -20.55 -0.42
C GLU A 164 16.35 -20.19 -1.00
N LEU A 165 15.30 -20.08 -0.18
CA LEU A 165 13.97 -19.69 -0.62
C LEU A 165 14.00 -18.27 -1.20
N MET A 166 14.64 -17.32 -0.51
CA MET A 166 14.77 -15.94 -0.94
C MET A 166 15.50 -15.84 -2.30
N SER A 167 16.64 -16.55 -2.43
CA SER A 167 17.39 -16.63 -3.70
C SER A 167 16.53 -17.21 -4.81
N SER A 168 15.75 -18.25 -4.53
CA SER A 168 14.87 -18.89 -5.50
C SER A 168 13.78 -17.93 -5.97
N ILE A 169 13.13 -17.19 -5.06
CA ILE A 169 12.11 -16.19 -5.40
C ILE A 169 12.73 -15.08 -6.26
N VAL A 170 13.86 -14.54 -5.83
CA VAL A 170 14.56 -13.46 -6.55
C VAL A 170 14.96 -13.90 -7.96
N ASN A 171 15.56 -15.09 -8.11
CA ASN A 171 15.95 -15.60 -9.42
C ASN A 171 14.76 -15.84 -10.36
N ASN A 172 13.69 -16.50 -9.87
CA ASN A 172 12.51 -16.77 -10.70
C ASN A 172 11.76 -15.48 -11.06
N GLY A 173 11.59 -14.58 -10.08
CA GLY A 173 10.96 -13.26 -10.31
C GLY A 173 11.74 -12.41 -11.31
N SER A 174 13.08 -12.38 -11.21
CA SER A 174 13.94 -11.62 -12.12
C SER A 174 13.86 -12.12 -13.57
N ARG A 175 13.83 -13.44 -13.79
CA ARG A 175 13.68 -14.04 -15.13
C ARG A 175 12.41 -13.62 -15.87
N ILE A 176 11.36 -13.33 -15.14
CA ILE A 176 10.07 -12.90 -15.71
C ILE A 176 9.79 -11.42 -15.49
N HIS A 177 10.79 -10.65 -15.08
CA HIS A 177 10.71 -9.22 -14.82
C HIS A 177 9.61 -8.81 -13.82
N SER A 178 9.35 -9.63 -12.80
CA SER A 178 8.44 -9.30 -11.70
C SER A 178 9.04 -8.24 -10.77
N THR A 179 8.17 -7.41 -10.20
CA THR A 179 8.55 -6.56 -9.06
C THR A 179 8.55 -7.41 -7.79
N ILE A 180 9.63 -7.39 -7.04
CA ILE A 180 9.80 -8.15 -5.81
C ILE A 180 9.71 -7.19 -4.63
N LEU A 181 8.61 -7.25 -3.91
CA LEU A 181 8.36 -6.45 -2.72
C LEU A 181 9.00 -7.12 -1.50
N VAL A 182 9.73 -6.35 -0.73
CA VAL A 182 10.53 -6.89 0.38
C VAL A 182 10.19 -6.17 1.68
N HIS A 183 9.65 -6.92 2.65
CA HIS A 183 9.67 -6.54 4.06
C HIS A 183 11.03 -6.92 4.63
N ALA A 184 11.90 -5.94 4.82
CA ALA A 184 13.31 -6.14 5.10
C ALA A 184 13.63 -5.88 6.57
N GLU A 185 13.53 -6.87 7.44
CA GLU A 185 14.03 -6.83 8.82
C GLU A 185 14.79 -8.12 9.12
N ASN A 186 15.91 -8.02 9.85
CA ASN A 186 16.69 -9.19 10.22
C ASN A 186 16.01 -9.96 11.37
N PRO A 187 15.54 -11.20 11.14
CA PRO A 187 14.80 -11.97 12.14
C PRO A 187 15.64 -12.31 13.38
N VAL A 188 16.92 -12.58 13.23
CA VAL A 188 17.81 -12.95 14.34
C VAL A 188 17.97 -11.79 15.32
N ILE A 189 18.26 -10.60 14.79
CA ILE A 189 18.43 -9.39 15.61
C ILE A 189 17.15 -9.07 16.37
N CYS A 190 16.02 -9.03 15.67
CA CYS A 190 14.74 -8.68 16.27
C CYS A 190 14.31 -9.71 17.33
N SER A 191 14.56 -11.01 17.09
CA SER A 191 14.24 -12.08 18.05
C SER A 191 14.98 -11.95 19.35
N GLU A 192 16.28 -11.78 19.24
CA GLU A 192 17.15 -11.67 20.42
C GLU A 192 16.73 -10.49 21.29
N GLN A 193 16.46 -9.34 20.66
CA GLN A 193 16.03 -8.14 21.37
C GLN A 193 14.66 -8.29 22.00
N ILE A 194 13.71 -8.89 21.30
CA ILE A 194 12.36 -9.18 21.82
C ILE A 194 12.42 -10.10 23.05
N LEU A 195 13.21 -11.17 22.99
CA LEU A 195 13.38 -12.08 24.12
C LEU A 195 13.95 -11.36 25.35
N LYS A 196 15.01 -10.56 25.17
CA LYS A 196 15.60 -9.75 26.25
C LYS A 196 14.60 -8.76 26.85
N ALA A 197 13.84 -8.06 26.02
CA ALA A 197 12.84 -7.10 26.50
C ALA A 197 11.72 -7.79 27.30
N LYS A 198 11.20 -8.91 26.82
CA LYS A 198 10.18 -9.72 27.55
C LYS A 198 10.72 -10.21 28.90
N GLN A 199 11.96 -10.70 28.96
CA GLN A 199 12.60 -11.15 30.19
C GLN A 199 12.78 -10.02 31.22
N ASN A 200 13.03 -8.81 30.75
CA ASN A 200 13.21 -7.61 31.56
C ASN A 200 11.89 -6.87 31.88
N GLY A 201 10.72 -7.39 31.46
CA GLY A 201 9.43 -6.76 31.71
C GLY A 201 9.23 -5.41 30.99
N VAL A 202 9.97 -5.16 29.91
CA VAL A 202 9.86 -3.90 29.14
C VAL A 202 8.66 -4.01 28.19
N ASP A 203 7.86 -2.94 28.05
CA ASP A 203 6.63 -2.89 27.27
C ASP A 203 6.47 -1.55 26.54
N GLY A 204 5.48 -1.46 25.63
CA GLY A 204 5.09 -0.26 24.92
C GLY A 204 5.75 -0.07 23.55
N LEU A 205 5.35 0.99 22.84
CA LEU A 205 5.82 1.27 21.47
C LEU A 205 7.33 1.54 21.39
N GLU A 206 7.90 2.20 22.40
CA GLU A 206 9.35 2.44 22.45
C GLU A 206 10.11 1.12 22.54
N ALA A 207 9.63 0.18 23.39
CA ALA A 207 10.20 -1.16 23.50
C ALA A 207 10.12 -1.91 22.16
N TRP A 208 8.97 -1.82 21.47
CA TRP A 208 8.80 -2.41 20.15
C TRP A 208 9.78 -1.83 19.13
N SER A 209 9.94 -0.50 19.10
CA SER A 209 10.90 0.19 18.22
C SER A 209 12.35 -0.18 18.54
N TYR A 210 12.69 -0.26 19.82
CA TYR A 210 14.03 -0.68 20.27
C TYR A 210 14.37 -2.12 19.86
N CYS A 211 13.41 -3.05 20.02
CA CYS A 211 13.61 -4.46 19.69
C CYS A 211 13.70 -4.75 18.18
N ARG A 212 13.29 -3.82 17.37
CA ARG A 212 13.32 -3.91 15.89
C ARG A 212 14.11 -2.73 15.32
N PRO A 213 15.42 -2.67 15.59
CA PRO A 213 16.22 -1.48 15.33
C PRO A 213 16.41 -1.23 13.82
N PRO A 214 16.59 0.04 13.40
CA PRO A 214 16.77 0.40 11.99
C PRO A 214 17.92 -0.34 11.28
N TYR A 215 18.97 -0.70 11.99
CA TYR A 215 20.08 -1.46 11.39
C TYR A 215 19.68 -2.89 11.01
N SER A 216 18.61 -3.46 11.58
CA SER A 216 18.06 -4.75 11.13
C SER A 216 17.47 -4.65 9.73
N GLU A 217 16.84 -3.50 9.40
CA GLU A 217 16.35 -3.20 8.06
C GLU A 217 17.54 -3.02 7.09
N ALA A 218 18.53 -2.21 7.46
CA ALA A 218 19.70 -1.94 6.62
C ALA A 218 20.47 -3.21 6.22
N GLN A 219 20.67 -4.14 7.17
CA GLN A 219 21.32 -5.43 6.89
C GLN A 219 20.48 -6.29 5.92
N SER A 220 19.18 -6.35 6.12
CA SER A 220 18.29 -7.13 5.28
C SER A 220 18.18 -6.56 3.86
N ILE A 221 18.18 -5.24 3.73
CA ILE A 221 18.24 -4.54 2.45
C ILE A 221 19.53 -4.93 1.70
N ALA A 222 20.68 -4.82 2.35
CA ALA A 222 21.96 -5.19 1.75
C ALA A 222 21.98 -6.65 1.29
N LYS A 223 21.45 -7.57 2.11
CA LYS A 223 21.38 -9.01 1.83
C LYS A 223 20.54 -9.32 0.59
N VAL A 224 19.30 -8.82 0.52
CA VAL A 224 18.42 -9.11 -0.62
C VAL A 224 18.89 -8.39 -1.88
N SER A 225 19.52 -7.23 -1.75
CA SER A 225 20.13 -6.50 -2.86
C SER A 225 21.29 -7.27 -3.49
N ASP A 226 22.12 -7.93 -2.68
CA ASP A 226 23.18 -8.80 -3.20
C ASP A 226 22.60 -9.98 -3.99
N LEU A 227 21.54 -10.62 -3.49
CA LEU A 227 20.82 -11.66 -4.25
C LEU A 227 20.27 -11.12 -5.58
N GLY A 228 19.69 -9.91 -5.56
CA GLY A 228 19.18 -9.26 -6.77
C GLY A 228 20.25 -9.01 -7.83
N ARG A 229 21.43 -8.53 -7.43
CA ARG A 229 22.55 -8.30 -8.34
C ARG A 229 23.11 -9.60 -8.96
N ARG A 230 23.07 -10.69 -8.21
CA ARG A 230 23.56 -12.01 -8.65
C ARG A 230 22.51 -12.80 -9.44
N SER A 231 21.27 -12.29 -9.55
CA SER A 231 20.21 -13.00 -10.24
C SER A 231 20.52 -13.21 -11.71
N SER A 232 20.10 -14.36 -12.24
CA SER A 232 20.36 -14.77 -13.64
C SER A 232 19.56 -13.97 -14.67
N GLY A 233 18.64 -13.09 -14.26
CA GLY A 233 17.80 -12.27 -15.12
C GLY A 233 18.38 -10.90 -15.51
N GLY A 234 19.66 -10.64 -15.24
CA GLY A 234 20.29 -9.35 -15.59
C GLY A 234 20.05 -8.23 -14.58
N GLY A 235 19.60 -8.56 -13.37
CA GLY A 235 19.22 -7.66 -12.29
C GLY A 235 17.76 -7.85 -11.90
N SER A 236 17.41 -7.36 -10.72
CA SER A 236 16.08 -7.49 -10.14
C SER A 236 15.39 -6.15 -10.01
N TYR A 237 14.06 -6.16 -9.95
CA TYR A 237 13.25 -5.02 -9.57
C TYR A 237 12.83 -5.21 -8.12
N LEU A 238 13.59 -4.63 -7.20
CA LEU A 238 13.37 -4.72 -5.76
C LEU A 238 12.59 -3.50 -5.28
N TYR A 239 11.49 -3.74 -4.60
CA TYR A 239 10.61 -2.72 -4.06
C TYR A 239 10.58 -2.87 -2.54
N PHE A 240 11.27 -1.96 -1.84
CA PHE A 240 11.32 -1.95 -0.39
C PHE A 240 10.08 -1.27 0.15
N VAL A 241 9.21 -2.06 0.76
CA VAL A 241 7.92 -1.59 1.31
C VAL A 241 8.12 -0.87 2.64
N HIS A 242 7.19 0.05 2.97
CA HIS A 242 7.03 0.67 4.29
C HIS A 242 8.35 1.13 4.95
N ILE A 243 9.24 1.76 4.21
CA ILE A 243 10.48 2.33 4.75
C ILE A 243 10.14 3.52 5.65
N GLY A 244 10.60 3.45 6.91
CA GLY A 244 10.34 4.45 7.94
C GLY A 244 11.59 4.96 8.67
N SER A 245 12.80 4.52 8.29
CA SER A 245 14.03 4.91 8.97
C SER A 245 15.10 5.46 8.02
N ASN A 246 15.90 6.40 8.52
CA ASN A 246 17.04 6.94 7.77
C ASN A 246 18.06 5.85 7.44
N ALA A 247 18.34 4.94 8.36
CA ALA A 247 19.31 3.87 8.13
C ALA A 247 18.89 2.93 6.98
N ALA A 248 17.58 2.66 6.83
CA ALA A 248 17.07 1.89 5.69
C ALA A 248 17.22 2.66 4.38
N LEU A 249 16.92 3.98 4.37
CA LEU A 249 17.13 4.84 3.20
C LEU A 249 18.60 4.85 2.77
N ASP A 250 19.53 5.06 3.70
CA ASP A 250 20.97 5.10 3.43
C ASP A 250 21.45 3.77 2.84
N ALA A 251 20.94 2.64 3.37
CA ALA A 251 21.26 1.32 2.84
C ALA A 251 20.78 1.16 1.38
N ILE A 252 19.55 1.58 1.07
CA ILE A 252 19.02 1.52 -0.29
C ILE A 252 19.81 2.41 -1.25
N LEU A 253 20.13 3.63 -0.83
CA LEU A 253 20.93 4.55 -1.64
C LEU A 253 22.34 3.99 -1.93
N ALA A 254 22.97 3.38 -0.94
CA ALA A 254 24.26 2.70 -1.11
C ALA A 254 24.15 1.51 -2.09
N GLU A 255 23.05 0.77 -2.07
CA GLU A 255 22.81 -0.33 -3.00
C GLU A 255 22.50 0.16 -4.43
N ARG A 256 21.76 1.28 -4.58
CA ARG A 256 21.53 1.91 -5.90
C ARG A 256 22.85 2.27 -6.61
N GLN A 257 23.87 2.72 -5.88
CA GLN A 257 25.17 3.06 -6.45
C GLN A 257 25.95 1.87 -7.00
N LYS A 258 25.66 0.64 -6.55
CA LYS A 258 26.34 -0.59 -7.01
C LYS A 258 25.83 -1.07 -8.37
N GLY A 259 24.70 -0.55 -8.85
CA GLY A 259 24.11 -0.88 -10.15
C GLY A 259 23.51 -2.30 -10.26
N ARG A 260 23.17 -2.73 -11.48
CA ARG A 260 22.62 -4.03 -11.88
C ARG A 260 21.18 -4.35 -11.41
N SER A 261 20.63 -3.68 -10.41
CA SER A 261 19.23 -3.85 -9.98
C SER A 261 18.54 -2.51 -9.89
N ASN A 262 17.22 -2.52 -10.08
CA ASN A 262 16.37 -1.37 -9.87
C ASN A 262 15.78 -1.44 -8.47
N TYR A 263 15.85 -0.34 -7.74
CA TYR A 263 15.39 -0.24 -6.36
C TYR A 263 14.31 0.81 -6.26
N TYR A 264 13.15 0.43 -5.73
CA TYR A 264 12.03 1.32 -5.45
C TYR A 264 11.81 1.41 -3.94
N VAL A 265 11.41 2.58 -3.47
CA VAL A 265 11.19 2.89 -2.06
C VAL A 265 9.74 3.29 -1.84
N GLU A 266 9.04 2.54 -1.00
CA GLU A 266 7.73 2.91 -0.47
C GLU A 266 7.89 3.41 0.97
N THR A 267 7.19 4.49 1.30
CA THR A 267 6.91 4.87 2.68
C THR A 267 5.42 4.87 2.96
N CYS A 268 5.03 5.10 4.21
CA CYS A 268 3.63 5.15 4.61
C CYS A 268 3.30 6.45 5.35
N PRO A 269 2.02 6.89 5.34
CA PRO A 269 1.60 8.11 6.04
C PRO A 269 1.99 8.14 7.51
N HIS A 270 1.95 7.00 8.20
CA HIS A 270 2.29 6.92 9.61
C HIS A 270 3.79 7.17 9.90
N TYR A 271 4.70 6.84 8.99
CA TYR A 271 6.14 7.20 9.12
C TYR A 271 6.42 8.67 8.81
N LEU A 272 5.45 9.38 8.26
CA LEU A 272 5.52 10.83 8.01
C LEU A 272 4.91 11.66 9.15
N THR A 273 4.21 11.02 10.11
CA THR A 273 3.36 11.74 11.07
C THR A 273 3.54 11.34 12.52
N HIS A 274 3.77 10.06 12.80
CA HIS A 274 3.85 9.54 14.17
C HIS A 274 5.28 9.21 14.57
N THR A 275 5.54 9.30 15.88
CA THR A 275 6.80 8.86 16.48
C THR A 275 6.54 7.71 17.47
N ASN A 276 7.59 6.98 17.83
CA ASN A 276 7.51 5.91 18.82
C ASN A 276 7.10 6.39 20.23
N GLU A 277 7.08 7.71 20.45
CA GLU A 277 6.57 8.38 21.67
C GLU A 277 5.05 8.51 21.70
N PHE A 278 4.32 8.03 20.68
CA PHE A 278 2.85 8.18 20.58
C PHE A 278 2.07 7.57 21.77
N GLY A 279 2.66 6.61 22.46
CA GLY A 279 2.15 6.11 23.75
C GLY A 279 0.94 5.17 23.69
N SER A 280 0.40 4.83 22.51
CA SER A 280 -0.76 3.96 22.37
C SER A 280 -0.46 2.70 21.56
N LEU A 281 -0.86 1.54 22.06
CA LEU A 281 -0.69 0.23 21.39
C LEU A 281 -1.38 0.15 20.01
N ILE A 282 -2.37 1.01 19.75
CA ILE A 282 -3.05 1.04 18.46
C ILE A 282 -2.11 1.38 17.30
N ALA A 283 -0.99 2.05 17.59
CA ALA A 283 0.04 2.41 16.61
C ALA A 283 1.12 1.35 16.41
N LYS A 284 0.99 0.16 17.02
CA LYS A 284 1.91 -0.94 16.72
C LYS A 284 1.84 -1.35 15.25
N VAL A 285 2.97 -1.31 14.58
CA VAL A 285 3.18 -1.70 13.18
C VAL A 285 4.56 -2.33 13.01
N THR A 286 4.76 -3.05 11.96
CA THR A 286 6.01 -3.77 11.65
C THR A 286 6.46 -3.45 10.22
N PRO A 287 7.59 -2.74 10.01
CA PRO A 287 8.54 -2.18 11.00
C PRO A 287 7.90 -1.13 11.93
N PRO A 288 8.50 -0.88 13.11
CA PRO A 288 7.94 0.06 14.07
C PRO A 288 7.93 1.51 13.58
N ILE A 289 7.02 2.31 14.12
CA ILE A 289 7.13 3.78 14.07
C ILE A 289 8.44 4.19 14.75
N ARG A 290 9.11 5.17 14.14
CA ARG A 290 10.48 5.56 14.48
C ARG A 290 10.55 6.89 15.22
N SER A 291 11.76 7.41 15.37
CA SER A 291 12.03 8.69 16.04
C SER A 291 11.56 9.89 15.23
N LYS A 292 11.51 11.05 15.87
CA LYS A 292 11.22 12.34 15.21
C LYS A 292 12.21 12.69 14.12
N SER A 293 13.49 12.32 14.26
CA SER A 293 14.51 12.53 13.23
C SER A 293 14.27 11.67 12.01
N ASP A 294 13.79 10.42 12.18
CA ASP A 294 13.42 9.57 11.07
C ASP A 294 12.22 10.14 10.29
N VAL A 295 11.20 10.64 11.00
CA VAL A 295 10.04 11.33 10.37
C VAL A 295 10.52 12.52 9.50
N GLN A 296 11.46 13.32 9.99
CA GLN A 296 12.04 14.44 9.22
C GLN A 296 12.81 13.97 8.00
N SER A 297 13.59 12.90 8.13
CA SER A 297 14.33 12.27 7.03
C SER A 297 13.39 11.73 5.96
N MET A 298 12.28 11.10 6.35
CA MET A 298 11.28 10.59 5.41
C MET A 298 10.60 11.72 4.61
N TRP A 299 10.24 12.85 5.24
CA TRP A 299 9.74 14.03 4.50
C TRP A 299 10.77 14.59 3.53
N SER A 300 12.04 14.65 3.94
CA SER A 300 13.14 15.07 3.06
C SER A 300 13.31 14.14 1.88
N ALA A 301 13.29 12.83 2.11
CA ALA A 301 13.39 11.81 1.07
C ALA A 301 12.22 11.87 0.07
N LEU A 302 11.01 12.12 0.55
CA LEU A 302 9.82 12.29 -0.28
C LEU A 302 9.91 13.55 -1.17
N ARG A 303 10.32 14.68 -0.58
CA ARG A 303 10.55 15.95 -1.29
C ARG A 303 11.59 15.82 -2.40
N ASN A 304 12.68 15.12 -2.10
CA ASN A 304 13.82 14.96 -3.00
C ASN A 304 13.63 13.82 -4.03
N GLY A 305 12.50 13.14 -4.04
CA GLY A 305 12.20 12.07 -4.99
C GLY A 305 12.98 10.78 -4.75
N ILE A 306 13.52 10.57 -3.54
CA ILE A 306 14.16 9.31 -3.13
C ILE A 306 13.10 8.26 -2.87
N VAL A 307 11.97 8.66 -2.25
CA VAL A 307 10.78 7.83 -2.09
C VAL A 307 9.99 7.83 -3.40
N ASP A 308 9.76 6.65 -3.93
CA ASP A 308 9.07 6.45 -5.20
C ASP A 308 7.54 6.45 -5.04
N THR A 309 7.03 5.84 -3.96
CA THR A 309 5.59 5.67 -3.72
C THR A 309 5.22 5.85 -2.26
N VAL A 310 3.94 6.13 -2.04
CA VAL A 310 3.31 6.06 -0.71
C VAL A 310 2.24 4.99 -0.76
N GLY A 311 2.40 3.97 0.09
CA GLY A 311 1.42 2.93 0.35
C GLY A 311 0.93 3.03 1.80
N THR A 312 -0.18 2.43 2.14
CA THR A 312 -0.74 2.60 3.50
C THR A 312 -0.31 1.53 4.49
N ASP A 313 0.05 0.36 4.01
CA ASP A 313 0.14 -0.86 4.83
C ASP A 313 -1.16 -1.09 5.65
N HIS A 314 -2.29 -0.77 5.03
CA HIS A 314 -3.61 -0.80 5.63
C HIS A 314 -3.96 -2.22 6.11
N VAL A 315 -4.37 -2.31 7.37
CA VAL A 315 -4.85 -3.55 8.00
C VAL A 315 -6.17 -3.27 8.71
N ALA A 316 -7.25 -3.91 8.26
CA ALA A 316 -8.57 -3.75 8.86
C ALA A 316 -8.80 -4.80 9.95
N ASN A 317 -8.80 -4.36 11.21
CA ASN A 317 -9.18 -5.16 12.38
C ASN A 317 -9.95 -4.30 13.40
N ARG A 318 -10.55 -4.92 14.40
CA ARG A 318 -11.25 -4.24 15.48
C ARG A 318 -10.28 -3.88 16.62
N LEU A 319 -10.59 -2.79 17.34
CA LEU A 319 -9.80 -2.31 18.46
C LEU A 319 -9.55 -3.39 19.52
N GLU A 320 -10.58 -4.17 19.85
CA GLU A 320 -10.48 -5.29 20.80
C GLU A 320 -9.41 -6.31 20.38
N MET A 321 -9.40 -6.68 19.09
CA MET A 321 -8.37 -7.57 18.56
C MET A 321 -7.00 -6.88 18.52
N LYS A 322 -6.98 -5.59 18.15
CA LYS A 322 -5.77 -4.78 18.00
C LYS A 322 -4.96 -4.73 19.28
N VAL A 323 -5.58 -4.44 20.40
CA VAL A 323 -4.88 -4.25 21.69
C VAL A 323 -4.53 -5.56 22.40
N GLY A 324 -5.10 -6.68 21.96
CA GLY A 324 -4.78 -7.99 22.53
C GLY A 324 -5.03 -8.06 24.04
N LYS A 325 -4.02 -8.45 24.83
CA LYS A 325 -4.07 -8.48 26.29
C LYS A 325 -3.70 -7.15 26.95
N GLY A 326 -3.52 -6.08 26.18
CA GLY A 326 -3.14 -4.77 26.68
C GLY A 326 -1.63 -4.55 26.82
N ASP A 327 -0.81 -5.41 26.22
CA ASP A 327 0.64 -5.25 26.14
C ASP A 327 1.12 -5.24 24.68
N ILE A 328 2.32 -4.71 24.45
CA ILE A 328 2.88 -4.59 23.09
C ILE A 328 3.13 -5.96 22.44
N TRP A 329 3.35 -6.97 23.21
CA TRP A 329 3.71 -8.30 22.71
C TRP A 329 2.50 -9.05 22.16
N SER A 330 1.34 -8.89 22.80
CA SER A 330 0.06 -9.47 22.37
C SER A 330 -0.71 -8.62 21.37
N ALA A 331 -0.46 -7.30 21.32
CA ALA A 331 -1.11 -6.41 20.38
C ALA A 331 -0.80 -6.79 18.92
N LEU A 332 -1.78 -6.69 18.01
CA LEU A 332 -1.61 -6.96 16.59
C LEU A 332 -0.82 -5.85 15.90
N SER A 333 0.01 -6.20 14.93
CA SER A 333 0.65 -5.23 14.03
C SER A 333 -0.29 -4.76 12.94
N GLY A 334 -0.19 -3.48 12.56
CA GLY A 334 -1.01 -2.86 11.52
C GLY A 334 -2.29 -2.22 12.05
N PHE A 335 -2.82 -1.27 11.29
CA PHE A 335 -4.00 -0.46 11.59
C PHE A 335 -4.62 0.08 10.29
N PRO A 336 -5.88 0.60 10.32
CA PRO A 336 -6.50 1.17 9.12
C PRO A 336 -5.80 2.47 8.69
N GLY A 337 -5.58 2.66 7.39
CA GLY A 337 -4.86 3.83 6.87
C GLY A 337 -5.32 4.31 5.49
N ILE A 338 -6.09 3.49 4.72
CA ILE A 338 -6.36 3.76 3.31
C ILE A 338 -7.15 5.06 3.09
N ALA A 339 -8.15 5.34 3.93
CA ALA A 339 -8.95 6.55 3.82
C ALA A 339 -8.19 7.83 4.19
N THR A 340 -7.09 7.72 4.94
CA THR A 340 -6.31 8.87 5.41
C THR A 340 -5.05 9.14 4.60
N MET A 341 -4.71 8.30 3.61
CA MET A 341 -3.48 8.46 2.82
C MET A 341 -3.40 9.84 2.14
N LEU A 342 -4.35 10.17 1.27
CA LEU A 342 -4.36 11.48 0.61
C LEU A 342 -4.59 12.63 1.61
N PRO A 343 -5.57 12.58 2.53
CA PRO A 343 -5.75 13.64 3.52
C PRO A 343 -4.50 13.96 4.34
N VAL A 344 -3.72 12.97 4.75
CA VAL A 344 -2.44 13.19 5.45
C VAL A 344 -1.42 13.88 4.54
N LEU A 345 -1.24 13.40 3.31
CA LEU A 345 -0.28 13.99 2.37
C LEU A 345 -0.67 15.42 1.98
N LEU A 346 -1.96 15.69 1.83
CA LEU A 346 -2.46 17.04 1.52
C LEU A 346 -2.30 17.96 2.72
N SER A 347 -2.73 17.53 3.91
CA SER A 347 -2.69 18.33 5.13
C SER A 347 -1.26 18.59 5.60
N LYS A 348 -0.50 17.51 5.84
CA LYS A 348 0.84 17.57 6.42
C LYS A 348 1.95 17.77 5.37
N GLY A 349 1.66 17.49 4.12
CA GLY A 349 2.58 17.66 3.01
C GLY A 349 2.37 19.00 2.28
N VAL A 350 1.25 19.13 1.58
CA VAL A 350 0.99 20.27 0.70
C VAL A 350 0.68 21.53 1.50
N ASN A 351 -0.29 21.47 2.41
CA ASN A 351 -0.72 22.64 3.19
C ASN A 351 0.34 23.14 4.18
N GLU A 352 1.27 22.28 4.61
CA GLU A 352 2.44 22.68 5.41
C GLU A 352 3.70 22.96 4.54
N ASN A 353 3.56 23.06 3.21
CA ASN A 353 4.64 23.37 2.25
C ASN A 353 5.85 22.41 2.32
N ARG A 354 5.63 21.16 2.66
CA ARG A 354 6.70 20.14 2.69
C ARG A 354 6.92 19.50 1.31
N ILE A 355 5.85 19.29 0.55
CA ILE A 355 5.85 18.74 -0.81
C ILE A 355 4.83 19.47 -1.68
N SER A 356 4.94 19.36 -3.00
CA SER A 356 3.96 19.91 -3.93
C SER A 356 2.82 18.92 -4.22
N ILE A 357 1.71 19.43 -4.74
CA ILE A 357 0.56 18.61 -5.17
C ILE A 357 0.96 17.63 -6.29
N GLU A 358 1.88 18.03 -7.19
CA GLU A 358 2.42 17.14 -8.22
C GLU A 358 3.21 15.98 -7.61
N THR A 359 3.91 16.23 -6.50
CA THR A 359 4.59 15.16 -5.76
C THR A 359 3.57 14.17 -5.23
N VAL A 360 2.43 14.64 -4.68
CA VAL A 360 1.35 13.74 -4.23
C VAL A 360 0.87 12.88 -5.40
N ALA A 361 0.47 13.47 -6.52
CA ALA A 361 0.01 12.73 -7.70
C ALA A 361 1.07 11.75 -8.24
N ARG A 362 2.34 12.13 -8.20
CA ARG A 362 3.45 11.28 -8.63
C ARG A 362 3.58 10.03 -7.75
N VAL A 363 3.61 10.19 -6.43
CA VAL A 363 3.93 9.08 -5.49
C VAL A 363 2.71 8.23 -5.13
N THR A 364 1.49 8.72 -5.31
CA THR A 364 0.26 7.95 -5.04
C THR A 364 -0.42 7.40 -6.30
N SER A 365 -0.01 7.85 -7.50
CA SER A 365 -0.68 7.44 -8.74
C SER A 365 0.32 7.04 -9.83
N TYR A 366 1.08 8.00 -10.36
CA TYR A 366 1.91 7.81 -11.55
C TYR A 366 3.02 6.76 -11.34
N ASN A 367 3.84 6.91 -10.29
CA ASN A 367 4.93 5.99 -10.03
C ASN A 367 4.42 4.59 -9.71
N THR A 368 3.35 4.49 -8.90
CA THR A 368 2.72 3.20 -8.57
C THR A 368 2.25 2.48 -9.83
N ALA A 369 1.56 3.20 -10.73
CA ALA A 369 1.10 2.62 -11.99
C ALA A 369 2.26 2.13 -12.88
N ARG A 370 3.35 2.89 -12.96
CA ARG A 370 4.54 2.48 -13.73
C ARG A 370 5.25 1.27 -13.13
N ILE A 371 5.50 1.29 -11.83
CA ILE A 371 6.24 0.22 -11.14
C ILE A 371 5.50 -1.12 -11.24
N PHE A 372 4.17 -1.08 -11.17
CA PHE A 372 3.35 -2.28 -11.13
C PHE A 372 2.65 -2.64 -12.47
N GLY A 373 3.01 -1.97 -13.56
CA GLY A 373 2.55 -2.33 -14.91
C GLY A 373 1.10 -1.94 -15.23
N MET A 374 0.58 -0.90 -14.60
CA MET A 374 -0.75 -0.35 -14.87
C MET A 374 -0.72 0.90 -15.77
N TYR A 375 0.44 1.55 -15.91
CA TYR A 375 0.60 2.70 -16.80
C TYR A 375 0.66 2.23 -18.27
N PRO A 376 0.06 2.93 -19.25
CA PRO A 376 -0.67 4.18 -19.15
C PRO A 376 -2.18 4.02 -18.87
N LYS A 377 -2.68 2.80 -18.67
CA LYS A 377 -4.10 2.56 -18.40
C LYS A 377 -4.58 3.35 -17.16
N LYS A 378 -3.76 3.36 -16.08
CA LYS A 378 -4.02 4.06 -14.82
C LYS A 378 -2.85 4.97 -14.44
N GLY A 379 -3.06 5.85 -13.42
CA GLY A 379 -2.03 6.69 -12.84
C GLY A 379 -1.72 7.97 -13.61
N THR A 380 -2.53 8.33 -14.58
CA THR A 380 -2.34 9.54 -15.41
C THR A 380 -3.67 10.07 -15.93
N ILE A 381 -3.73 11.38 -16.21
CA ILE A 381 -4.86 12.05 -16.86
C ILE A 381 -4.46 12.35 -18.30
N GLN A 382 -4.70 11.39 -19.20
CA GLN A 382 -4.40 11.53 -20.63
C GLN A 382 -5.41 10.79 -21.50
N PRO A 383 -5.65 11.21 -22.75
CA PRO A 383 -6.55 10.49 -23.66
C PRO A 383 -6.19 9.00 -23.76
N GLY A 384 -7.20 8.13 -23.63
CA GLY A 384 -7.07 6.68 -23.68
C GLY A 384 -6.85 5.99 -22.32
N SER A 385 -6.45 6.72 -21.28
CA SER A 385 -6.40 6.18 -19.93
C SER A 385 -7.79 5.93 -19.34
N ASP A 386 -7.91 5.04 -18.36
CA ASP A 386 -9.13 4.92 -17.57
C ASP A 386 -9.46 6.27 -16.93
N ALA A 387 -10.72 6.62 -16.88
CA ALA A 387 -11.17 7.85 -16.23
C ALA A 387 -11.22 7.65 -14.71
N ASP A 388 -10.06 7.36 -14.12
CA ASP A 388 -9.85 7.25 -12.67
C ASP A 388 -9.37 8.60 -12.16
N LEU A 389 -10.24 9.30 -11.44
CA LEU A 389 -9.97 10.67 -11.00
C LEU A 389 -10.32 10.84 -9.52
N THR A 390 -9.54 11.70 -8.85
CA THR A 390 -9.85 12.16 -7.49
C THR A 390 -9.94 13.68 -7.50
N ILE A 391 -11.12 14.22 -7.22
CA ILE A 391 -11.31 15.66 -7.06
C ILE A 391 -11.08 16.02 -5.60
N VAL A 392 -10.18 16.96 -5.37
CA VAL A 392 -9.70 17.34 -4.03
C VAL A 392 -10.04 18.80 -3.76
N ASP A 393 -10.65 19.04 -2.61
CA ASP A 393 -10.71 20.36 -2.00
C ASP A 393 -9.55 20.53 -1.03
N ILE A 394 -8.56 21.35 -1.41
CA ILE A 394 -7.34 21.54 -0.61
C ILE A 394 -7.60 22.33 0.68
N ASP A 395 -8.71 23.06 0.75
CA ASP A 395 -9.08 23.91 1.88
C ASP A 395 -10.08 23.26 2.82
N LEU A 396 -10.73 22.18 2.42
CA LEU A 396 -11.72 21.48 3.23
C LEU A 396 -11.06 20.86 4.48
N GLU A 397 -11.54 21.25 5.65
CA GLU A 397 -11.11 20.68 6.92
C GLU A 397 -12.12 19.66 7.46
N LYS A 398 -11.62 18.53 7.95
CA LYS A 398 -12.42 17.56 8.71
C LYS A 398 -11.65 17.09 9.94
N ILE A 399 -12.38 16.74 10.99
CA ILE A 399 -11.85 16.01 12.14
C ILE A 399 -11.97 14.51 11.80
N VAL A 400 -10.86 13.80 11.89
CA VAL A 400 -10.83 12.36 11.63
C VAL A 400 -11.54 11.63 12.77
N THR A 401 -12.46 10.76 12.43
CA THR A 401 -13.12 9.82 13.33
C THR A 401 -13.15 8.44 12.67
N PRO A 402 -13.27 7.35 13.44
CA PRO A 402 -13.40 6.00 12.85
C PRO A 402 -14.57 5.90 11.86
N ASP A 403 -15.72 6.49 12.19
CA ASP A 403 -16.94 6.44 11.36
C ASP A 403 -16.74 7.14 10.01
N LEU A 404 -15.99 8.26 9.99
CA LEU A 404 -15.68 8.99 8.76
C LEU A 404 -14.92 8.12 7.76
N LEU A 405 -14.13 7.16 8.22
CA LEU A 405 -13.29 6.32 7.37
C LEU A 405 -14.05 5.17 6.70
N GLN A 406 -15.25 4.84 7.17
CA GLN A 406 -16.14 3.81 6.62
C GLN A 406 -15.46 2.43 6.38
N SER A 407 -14.47 2.09 7.22
CA SER A 407 -13.76 0.81 7.25
C SER A 407 -14.49 -0.19 8.18
N TYR A 408 -14.07 -1.45 8.15
CA TYR A 408 -14.42 -2.44 9.19
C TYR A 408 -13.86 -2.05 10.57
N SER A 409 -12.74 -1.36 10.59
CA SER A 409 -12.09 -0.92 11.84
C SER A 409 -12.92 0.15 12.56
N ASP A 410 -12.95 0.05 13.87
CA ASP A 410 -13.63 0.97 14.79
C ASP A 410 -12.66 1.88 15.55
N TYR A 411 -11.46 2.04 15.03
CA TYR A 411 -10.41 2.93 15.54
C TYR A 411 -9.53 3.43 14.40
N THR A 412 -8.76 4.47 14.67
CA THR A 412 -7.69 4.96 13.80
C THR A 412 -6.60 5.63 14.63
N ILE A 413 -5.34 5.59 14.17
CA ILE A 413 -4.24 6.32 14.80
C ILE A 413 -4.36 7.83 14.62
N TYR A 414 -5.23 8.29 13.75
CA TYR A 414 -5.50 9.71 13.47
C TYR A 414 -6.75 10.25 14.16
N ASP A 415 -7.36 9.50 15.08
CA ASP A 415 -8.59 9.93 15.75
C ASP A 415 -8.42 11.30 16.42
N GLY A 416 -9.40 12.19 16.21
CA GLY A 416 -9.37 13.57 16.67
C GLY A 416 -8.43 14.52 15.89
N TRP A 417 -7.66 14.04 14.92
CA TRP A 417 -6.81 14.91 14.11
C TRP A 417 -7.64 15.79 13.19
N ARG A 418 -7.31 17.08 13.17
CA ARG A 418 -7.83 18.04 12.18
C ARG A 418 -6.92 17.99 10.95
N LEU A 419 -7.45 17.48 9.85
CA LEU A 419 -6.75 17.44 8.56
C LEU A 419 -7.42 18.38 7.56
N ARG A 420 -6.60 19.15 6.82
CA ARG A 420 -7.02 20.07 5.77
C ARG A 420 -6.59 19.54 4.40
N GLY A 421 -7.51 19.46 3.46
CA GLY A 421 -7.32 18.85 2.15
C GLY A 421 -7.95 17.45 2.10
N TRP A 422 -9.11 17.34 1.43
CA TRP A 422 -9.88 16.10 1.38
C TRP A 422 -10.39 15.82 -0.02
N PRO A 423 -10.46 14.53 -0.41
CA PRO A 423 -11.25 14.12 -1.56
C PRO A 423 -12.72 14.49 -1.35
N ILE A 424 -13.30 15.13 -2.34
CA ILE A 424 -14.75 15.44 -2.40
C ILE A 424 -15.46 14.57 -3.43
N MET A 425 -14.70 13.98 -4.38
CA MET A 425 -15.24 13.02 -5.33
C MET A 425 -14.19 12.01 -5.74
N THR A 426 -14.56 10.74 -5.80
CA THR A 426 -13.75 9.65 -6.33
C THR A 426 -14.48 9.02 -7.51
N ILE A 427 -13.82 9.01 -8.66
CA ILE A 427 -14.35 8.53 -9.94
C ILE A 427 -13.51 7.34 -10.36
N VAL A 428 -14.15 6.20 -10.59
CA VAL A 428 -13.52 4.97 -11.08
C VAL A 428 -14.10 4.66 -12.46
N ARG A 429 -13.23 4.62 -13.47
CA ARG A 429 -13.62 4.41 -14.87
C ARG A 429 -14.84 5.25 -15.27
N GLY A 430 -14.78 6.55 -14.99
CA GLY A 430 -15.81 7.51 -15.34
C GLY A 430 -17.07 7.51 -14.46
N ASN A 431 -17.20 6.56 -13.53
CA ASN A 431 -18.32 6.48 -12.60
C ASN A 431 -17.96 7.07 -11.24
N PRO A 432 -18.65 8.12 -10.75
CA PRO A 432 -18.47 8.62 -9.37
C PRO A 432 -18.92 7.55 -8.36
N VAL A 433 -17.98 7.03 -7.60
CA VAL A 433 -18.22 6.02 -6.57
C VAL A 433 -18.37 6.64 -5.17
N MET A 434 -17.79 7.83 -4.97
CA MET A 434 -17.92 8.63 -3.76
C MET A 434 -18.11 10.10 -4.12
N GLU A 435 -19.01 10.78 -3.43
CA GLU A 435 -19.28 12.22 -3.53
C GLU A 435 -19.52 12.77 -2.13
N ASP A 436 -18.81 13.86 -1.75
CA ASP A 436 -18.88 14.56 -0.46
C ASP A 436 -18.75 13.66 0.78
N GLY A 437 -17.97 12.56 0.66
CA GLY A 437 -17.77 11.58 1.72
C GLY A 437 -18.77 10.42 1.72
N GLU A 438 -19.82 10.50 0.90
CA GLU A 438 -20.83 9.45 0.78
C GLU A 438 -20.49 8.50 -0.38
N VAL A 439 -20.33 7.22 -0.06
CA VAL A 439 -20.09 6.18 -1.07
C VAL A 439 -21.42 5.63 -1.59
N ALA A 440 -21.62 5.72 -2.89
CA ALA A 440 -22.85 5.28 -3.54
C ALA A 440 -23.01 3.76 -3.43
N ASN A 441 -24.04 3.31 -2.72
CA ASN A 441 -24.30 1.85 -2.58
C ASN A 441 -24.51 1.15 -3.94
N ALA A 442 -25.05 1.85 -4.93
CA ALA A 442 -25.22 1.35 -6.30
C ALA A 442 -23.89 1.08 -7.04
N ALA A 443 -22.78 1.66 -6.55
CA ALA A 443 -21.45 1.42 -7.09
C ALA A 443 -20.77 0.14 -6.54
N LEU A 444 -21.41 -0.57 -5.62
CA LEU A 444 -20.89 -1.87 -5.17
C LEU A 444 -20.84 -2.85 -6.34
N GLY A 445 -19.67 -3.44 -6.54
CA GLY A 445 -19.42 -4.35 -7.65
C GLY A 445 -18.92 -3.66 -8.93
N HIS A 446 -18.77 -2.32 -8.91
CA HIS A 446 -18.16 -1.59 -10.02
C HIS A 446 -16.65 -1.88 -10.13
N GLY A 447 -15.96 -2.08 -8.99
CA GLY A 447 -14.55 -2.39 -8.98
C GLY A 447 -14.19 -3.74 -9.58
N GLU A 448 -13.17 -3.76 -10.44
CA GLU A 448 -12.73 -4.93 -11.20
C GLU A 448 -11.31 -5.36 -10.81
N PHE A 449 -11.03 -6.65 -11.03
CA PHE A 449 -9.66 -7.15 -10.98
C PHE A 449 -8.88 -6.60 -12.17
N ILE A 450 -7.76 -5.92 -11.88
CA ILE A 450 -6.86 -5.39 -12.90
C ILE A 450 -5.67 -6.35 -13.06
N PRO A 451 -5.64 -7.16 -14.13
CA PRO A 451 -4.47 -7.93 -14.47
C PRO A 451 -3.34 -6.99 -14.89
N ARG A 452 -2.14 -7.25 -14.41
CA ARG A 452 -0.96 -6.41 -14.66
C ARG A 452 0.01 -7.16 -15.56
N PRO A 453 0.22 -6.69 -16.79
CA PRO A 453 1.31 -7.19 -17.63
C PRO A 453 2.67 -6.83 -17.01
N VAL A 454 3.74 -7.27 -17.65
CA VAL A 454 5.09 -6.80 -17.29
C VAL A 454 5.13 -5.28 -17.41
N ALA A 455 5.61 -4.60 -16.38
CA ALA A 455 5.73 -3.14 -16.39
C ALA A 455 6.63 -2.69 -17.55
N ILE A 456 6.19 -1.67 -18.28
CA ILE A 456 7.05 -0.96 -19.24
C ILE A 456 8.04 -0.15 -18.40
N ARG A 457 9.30 -0.54 -18.45
CA ARG A 457 10.37 0.05 -17.65
C ARG A 457 11.45 0.52 -18.62
N ASP A 458 11.44 1.82 -18.85
CA ASP A 458 12.48 2.51 -19.61
C ASP A 458 13.71 2.75 -18.73
#